data_a8360beb5d34130d2a4650d059344703
#
_entry.id   a8360beb5d34130d2a4650d059344703
#
_cell.length_a   1.000
_cell.length_b   1.000
_cell.length_c   1.000
_cell.angle_alpha   90.00
_cell.angle_beta   90.00
_cell.angle_gamma   90.00
#
_symmetry.space_group_name_H-M   'P 1'
#
loop_
_entity.id
_entity.type
_entity.pdbx_description
1 polymer ?
#
loop_
_entity_poly.entity_id
_entity_poly.type
_entity_poly.pdbx_seq_one_letter_code
_entity_poly.pdbx_strand_id
1 'polypeptide(L)'
;MLNIIIAPDSFKGSLTATEAAEAIKQGVEDAAAENGYSVTTTLLPMSDGGEGMADAFAAATRGNLVHVEVNDALMRRHDAVYCLKDNTAYIEVAQAVGLTLIEPEQRNPMCATSYGVGELLADALRRGAQHMVVGLGGTATSDCGIGMLRALVQLLGKRDEHIDEVLNRHFHNITITLAADVTAPLCGPTGAAYTFAEQKGATPTMLPQLEQRARRFAEASARHFGFDRSGDNGAGAAGGLGYAFLQYFGASMRSGAELLMECQQMDRLLATADWLVTGEGKSDRQTLMGKLPYRLLKHALQQNVKVALLSGQTTEVEALKAAGFTDLLAATPSQLSLVEALQPEVAKVNLSKAAKRWFNSQTTKHL
;
A
#
# COMPACT_ATOMS: atom_id res chain seq x y z
N MET A 1 -22.06 -19.20 18.18
CA MET A 1 -21.37 -19.07 16.88
C MET A 1 -20.60 -17.77 16.95
N LEU A 2 -19.27 -17.83 16.81
CA LEU A 2 -18.42 -16.62 16.85
C LEU A 2 -18.22 -16.08 15.44
N ASN A 3 -18.34 -14.76 15.28
CA ASN A 3 -18.10 -14.06 14.02
C ASN A 3 -16.75 -13.33 14.08
N ILE A 4 -15.80 -13.77 13.26
CA ILE A 4 -14.41 -13.30 13.29
C ILE A 4 -14.05 -12.66 11.95
N ILE A 5 -13.69 -11.38 11.98
CA ILE A 5 -13.12 -10.68 10.82
C ILE A 5 -11.59 -10.85 10.86
N ILE A 6 -11.01 -11.24 9.74
CA ILE A 6 -9.57 -11.46 9.59
C ILE A 6 -9.05 -10.46 8.55
N ALA A 7 -8.36 -9.42 9.01
CA ALA A 7 -7.93 -8.28 8.21
C ALA A 7 -6.43 -7.94 8.43
N PRO A 8 -5.51 -8.81 8.01
CA PRO A 8 -4.08 -8.54 8.13
C PRO A 8 -3.58 -7.63 7.00
N ASP A 9 -2.47 -6.93 7.26
CA ASP A 9 -1.59 -6.36 6.25
C ASP A 9 -0.67 -7.45 5.65
N SER A 10 0.09 -7.10 4.63
CA SER A 10 1.18 -7.94 4.14
C SER A 10 2.28 -8.10 5.19
N PHE A 11 2.86 -9.29 5.25
CA PHE A 11 4.05 -9.56 6.07
C PHE A 11 5.27 -9.36 5.16
N LYS A 12 5.69 -8.10 5.03
CA LYS A 12 6.68 -7.63 4.05
C LYS A 12 7.86 -8.57 3.89
N GLY A 13 8.13 -8.98 2.65
CA GLY A 13 9.19 -9.92 2.31
C GLY A 13 8.90 -11.38 2.66
N SER A 14 7.64 -11.72 3.03
CA SER A 14 7.25 -13.08 3.42
C SER A 14 5.88 -13.47 2.87
N LEU A 15 4.77 -12.90 3.36
CA LEU A 15 3.42 -13.25 2.95
C LEU A 15 2.68 -12.04 2.40
N THR A 16 1.88 -12.25 1.36
CA THR A 16 0.84 -11.31 0.96
C THR A 16 -0.25 -11.21 2.04
N ALA A 17 -1.03 -10.14 2.03
CA ALA A 17 -2.16 -9.98 2.95
C ALA A 17 -3.19 -11.14 2.81
N THR A 18 -3.40 -11.62 1.58
CA THR A 18 -4.28 -12.76 1.30
C THR A 18 -3.75 -14.06 1.90
N GLU A 19 -2.49 -14.38 1.69
CA GLU A 19 -1.86 -15.58 2.29
C GLU A 19 -1.84 -15.52 3.81
N ALA A 20 -1.60 -14.35 4.39
CA ALA A 20 -1.66 -14.14 5.83
C ALA A 20 -3.08 -14.35 6.37
N ALA A 21 -4.10 -13.80 5.68
CA ALA A 21 -5.50 -13.98 6.06
C ALA A 21 -5.93 -15.45 6.02
N GLU A 22 -5.54 -16.18 4.97
CA GLU A 22 -5.83 -17.62 4.84
C GLU A 22 -5.11 -18.45 5.90
N ALA A 23 -3.85 -18.13 6.22
CA ALA A 23 -3.13 -18.82 7.29
C ALA A 23 -3.76 -18.62 8.67
N ILE A 24 -4.22 -17.39 8.97
CA ILE A 24 -4.94 -17.08 10.20
C ILE A 24 -6.26 -17.83 10.24
N LYS A 25 -7.05 -17.78 9.15
CA LYS A 25 -8.31 -18.51 9.02
C LYS A 25 -8.12 -19.99 9.31
N GLN A 26 -7.16 -20.64 8.64
CA GLN A 26 -6.89 -22.07 8.82
C GLN A 26 -6.63 -22.40 10.30
N GLY A 27 -5.79 -21.62 10.99
CA GLY A 27 -5.50 -21.83 12.40
C GLY A 27 -6.72 -21.66 13.31
N VAL A 28 -7.58 -20.70 13.02
CA VAL A 28 -8.85 -20.47 13.76
C VAL A 28 -9.83 -21.61 13.54
N GLU A 29 -10.05 -22.03 12.29
CA GLU A 29 -11.00 -23.08 11.93
C GLU A 29 -10.56 -24.46 12.47
N ASP A 30 -9.26 -24.77 12.41
CA ASP A 30 -8.71 -26.00 12.99
C ASP A 30 -8.95 -26.05 14.51
N ALA A 31 -8.67 -24.93 15.21
CA ALA A 31 -8.90 -24.85 16.64
C ALA A 31 -10.40 -24.95 17.01
N ALA A 32 -11.26 -24.30 16.23
CA ALA A 32 -12.70 -24.35 16.43
C ALA A 32 -13.23 -25.78 16.27
N ALA A 33 -12.81 -26.49 15.22
CA ALA A 33 -13.19 -27.85 14.95
C ALA A 33 -12.75 -28.81 16.09
N GLU A 34 -11.50 -28.68 16.55
CA GLU A 34 -10.96 -29.50 17.65
C GLU A 34 -11.71 -29.31 18.98
N ASN A 35 -12.22 -28.12 19.23
CA ASN A 35 -12.92 -27.78 20.47
C ASN A 35 -14.44 -27.81 20.33
N GLY A 36 -14.99 -28.17 19.17
CA GLY A 36 -16.42 -28.24 18.94
C GLY A 36 -17.14 -26.88 18.86
N TYR A 37 -16.43 -25.82 18.55
CA TYR A 37 -17.00 -24.49 18.37
C TYR A 37 -17.44 -24.25 16.93
N SER A 38 -18.53 -23.51 16.75
CA SER A 38 -18.96 -23.00 15.45
C SER A 38 -18.43 -21.56 15.28
N VAL A 39 -17.66 -21.32 14.21
CA VAL A 39 -17.12 -20.01 13.85
C VAL A 39 -17.53 -19.63 12.42
N THR A 40 -17.71 -18.35 12.19
CA THR A 40 -17.79 -17.76 10.84
C THR A 40 -16.60 -16.83 10.68
N THR A 41 -15.80 -17.04 9.63
CA THR A 41 -14.64 -16.20 9.33
C THR A 41 -14.91 -15.37 8.07
N THR A 42 -14.63 -14.05 8.13
CA THR A 42 -14.68 -13.15 6.99
C THR A 42 -13.28 -12.65 6.71
N LEU A 43 -12.75 -12.98 5.54
CA LEU A 43 -11.40 -12.55 5.13
C LEU A 43 -11.46 -11.19 4.44
N LEU A 44 -10.70 -10.24 4.93
CA LEU A 44 -10.55 -8.90 4.39
C LEU A 44 -9.05 -8.55 4.27
N PRO A 45 -8.34 -9.10 3.28
CA PRO A 45 -6.92 -8.75 3.07
C PRO A 45 -6.80 -7.24 2.89
N MET A 46 -5.81 -6.65 3.56
CA MET A 46 -5.66 -5.20 3.64
C MET A 46 -4.42 -4.70 2.89
N SER A 47 -4.41 -3.41 2.56
CA SER A 47 -3.25 -2.68 2.04
C SER A 47 -3.34 -1.20 2.44
N ASP A 48 -2.21 -0.58 2.69
CA ASP A 48 -2.09 0.86 3.00
C ASP A 48 -1.90 1.75 1.75
N GLY A 49 -2.04 1.18 0.55
CA GLY A 49 -1.76 1.84 -0.74
C GLY A 49 -0.37 1.49 -1.29
N GLY A 50 0.32 0.53 -0.67
CA GLY A 50 1.56 -0.06 -1.13
C GLY A 50 1.33 -1.40 -1.83
N GLU A 51 2.27 -2.32 -1.61
CA GLU A 51 2.29 -3.66 -2.21
C GLU A 51 1.00 -4.44 -1.93
N GLY A 52 0.45 -5.08 -2.99
CA GLY A 52 -0.78 -5.87 -2.91
C GLY A 52 -2.08 -5.05 -2.96
N MET A 53 -2.00 -3.75 -3.23
CA MET A 53 -3.19 -2.88 -3.33
C MET A 53 -4.14 -3.35 -4.44
N ALA A 54 -3.63 -3.71 -5.62
CA ALA A 54 -4.46 -4.14 -6.74
C ALA A 54 -5.29 -5.38 -6.39
N ASP A 55 -4.68 -6.38 -5.75
CA ASP A 55 -5.35 -7.61 -5.30
C ASP A 55 -6.37 -7.32 -4.19
N ALA A 56 -6.02 -6.48 -3.21
CA ALA A 56 -6.90 -6.13 -2.11
C ALA A 56 -8.18 -5.43 -2.61
N PHE A 57 -8.05 -4.47 -3.54
CA PHE A 57 -9.21 -3.83 -4.15
C PHE A 57 -9.97 -4.76 -5.10
N ALA A 58 -9.30 -5.67 -5.82
CA ALA A 58 -9.99 -6.67 -6.63
C ALA A 58 -10.87 -7.59 -5.76
N ALA A 59 -10.36 -8.06 -4.63
CA ALA A 59 -11.13 -8.85 -3.68
C ALA A 59 -12.28 -8.04 -3.07
N ALA A 60 -12.06 -6.79 -2.64
CA ALA A 60 -13.05 -5.94 -2.00
C ALA A 60 -14.20 -5.54 -2.94
N THR A 61 -13.88 -5.23 -4.19
CA THR A 61 -14.85 -4.70 -5.17
C THR A 61 -15.40 -5.75 -6.13
N ARG A 62 -14.84 -6.96 -6.12
CA ARG A 62 -15.03 -7.98 -7.16
C ARG A 62 -14.67 -7.45 -8.55
N GLY A 63 -13.58 -6.68 -8.60
CA GLY A 63 -13.02 -6.11 -9.82
C GLY A 63 -12.17 -7.13 -10.57
N ASN A 64 -11.88 -6.83 -11.83
CA ASN A 64 -11.03 -7.65 -12.67
C ASN A 64 -9.57 -7.20 -12.57
N LEU A 65 -8.65 -8.12 -12.44
CA LEU A 65 -7.23 -7.86 -12.61
C LEU A 65 -6.91 -7.74 -14.10
N VAL A 66 -6.30 -6.62 -14.47
CA VAL A 66 -5.93 -6.29 -15.84
C VAL A 66 -4.41 -6.33 -15.94
N HIS A 67 -3.91 -7.20 -16.82
CA HIS A 67 -2.49 -7.34 -17.12
C HIS A 67 -2.10 -6.40 -18.26
N VAL A 68 -1.00 -5.68 -18.07
CA VAL A 68 -0.50 -4.69 -19.04
C VAL A 68 1.02 -4.80 -19.11
N GLU A 69 1.55 -4.97 -20.32
CA GLU A 69 2.99 -4.91 -20.54
C GLU A 69 3.48 -3.46 -20.53
N VAL A 70 4.29 -3.09 -19.54
CA VAL A 70 4.81 -1.73 -19.31
C VAL A 70 6.33 -1.72 -19.20
N ASN A 71 6.93 -0.54 -19.18
CA ASN A 71 8.33 -0.38 -18.84
C ASN A 71 8.52 -0.31 -17.32
N ASP A 72 9.52 -1.03 -16.79
CA ASP A 72 9.96 -0.85 -15.41
C ASP A 72 10.76 0.46 -15.23
N ALA A 73 11.23 0.71 -14.01
CA ALA A 73 11.99 1.93 -13.72
C ALA A 73 13.35 2.02 -14.44
N LEU A 74 13.83 0.94 -15.05
CA LEU A 74 15.03 0.86 -15.88
C LEU A 74 14.70 0.74 -17.38
N MET A 75 13.45 0.97 -17.77
CA MET A 75 12.96 0.88 -19.15
C MET A 75 13.02 -0.55 -19.75
N ARG A 76 12.91 -1.58 -18.92
CA ARG A 76 12.77 -2.98 -19.35
C ARG A 76 11.29 -3.33 -19.38
N ARG A 77 10.86 -4.08 -20.41
CA ARG A 77 9.46 -4.53 -20.52
C ARG A 77 9.14 -5.59 -19.47
N HIS A 78 7.99 -5.45 -18.85
CA HIS A 78 7.51 -6.38 -17.84
C HIS A 78 5.98 -6.31 -17.70
N ASP A 79 5.37 -7.36 -17.18
CA ASP A 79 3.94 -7.44 -16.95
C ASP A 79 3.59 -6.78 -15.62
N ALA A 80 2.70 -5.79 -15.66
CA ALA A 80 2.16 -5.10 -14.49
C ALA A 80 0.65 -5.33 -14.40
N VAL A 81 0.12 -5.26 -13.18
CA VAL A 81 -1.30 -5.55 -12.92
C VAL A 81 -1.97 -4.38 -12.22
N TYR A 82 -3.19 -4.06 -12.60
CA TYR A 82 -4.06 -3.18 -11.83
C TYR A 82 -5.50 -3.75 -11.76
N CYS A 83 -6.29 -3.31 -10.78
CA CYS A 83 -7.68 -3.72 -10.70
C CYS A 83 -8.57 -2.71 -11.42
N LEU A 84 -9.51 -3.22 -12.24
CA LEU A 84 -10.55 -2.42 -12.90
C LEU A 84 -11.92 -2.90 -12.45
N LYS A 85 -12.70 -2.00 -11.88
CA LYS A 85 -14.10 -2.25 -11.52
C LYS A 85 -14.98 -1.14 -12.07
N ASP A 86 -15.89 -1.51 -12.97
CA ASP A 86 -16.75 -0.57 -13.68
C ASP A 86 -15.91 0.55 -14.36
N ASN A 87 -16.02 1.79 -13.93
CA ASN A 87 -15.25 2.93 -14.41
C ASN A 87 -14.12 3.37 -13.43
N THR A 88 -13.77 2.55 -12.45
CA THR A 88 -12.73 2.85 -11.46
C THR A 88 -11.52 1.92 -11.64
N ALA A 89 -10.34 2.50 -11.83
CA ALA A 89 -9.07 1.79 -11.86
C ALA A 89 -8.33 1.98 -10.53
N TYR A 90 -7.90 0.87 -9.92
CA TYR A 90 -7.06 0.84 -8.72
C TYR A 90 -5.66 0.45 -9.15
N ILE A 91 -4.76 1.43 -9.18
CA ILE A 91 -3.43 1.32 -9.78
C ILE A 91 -2.38 1.38 -8.69
N GLU A 92 -1.60 0.34 -8.54
CA GLU A 92 -0.42 0.31 -7.69
C GLU A 92 0.81 0.69 -8.53
N VAL A 93 1.42 1.85 -8.26
CA VAL A 93 2.56 2.31 -9.07
C VAL A 93 3.78 1.38 -8.96
N ALA A 94 3.90 0.64 -7.86
CA ALA A 94 4.95 -0.35 -7.68
C ALA A 94 4.84 -1.54 -8.64
N GLN A 95 3.67 -1.81 -9.19
CA GLN A 95 3.51 -2.80 -10.25
C GLN A 95 4.29 -2.44 -11.51
N ALA A 96 4.45 -1.15 -11.82
CA ALA A 96 5.27 -0.71 -12.94
C ALA A 96 6.72 -0.38 -12.51
N VAL A 97 6.89 0.38 -11.41
CA VAL A 97 8.19 0.97 -11.07
C VAL A 97 8.64 0.61 -9.65
N GLY A 98 8.29 -0.60 -9.22
CA GLY A 98 8.54 -1.11 -7.88
C GLY A 98 10.02 -1.28 -7.56
N LEU A 99 10.35 -1.07 -6.28
CA LEU A 99 11.71 -1.30 -5.78
C LEU A 99 12.10 -2.78 -5.80
N THR A 100 11.11 -3.67 -5.67
CA THR A 100 11.28 -5.13 -5.71
C THR A 100 11.55 -5.67 -7.10
N LEU A 101 11.27 -4.89 -8.17
CA LEU A 101 11.57 -5.26 -9.55
C LEU A 101 13.04 -5.03 -9.93
N ILE A 102 13.81 -4.40 -9.04
CA ILE A 102 15.19 -4.00 -9.32
C ILE A 102 16.10 -4.62 -8.25
N GLU A 103 17.09 -5.37 -8.73
CA GLU A 103 18.11 -5.93 -7.86
C GLU A 103 18.82 -4.82 -7.09
N PRO A 104 19.18 -5.02 -5.81
CA PRO A 104 19.79 -3.98 -4.97
C PRO A 104 20.98 -3.27 -5.62
N GLU A 105 21.80 -4.00 -6.36
CA GLU A 105 23.02 -3.51 -7.01
C GLU A 105 22.71 -2.63 -8.24
N GLN A 106 21.53 -2.76 -8.81
CA GLN A 106 21.06 -1.99 -9.97
C GLN A 106 20.25 -0.74 -9.58
N ARG A 107 19.95 -0.57 -8.29
CA ARG A 107 19.15 0.55 -7.81
C ARG A 107 19.92 1.87 -7.95
N ASN A 108 19.34 2.78 -8.73
CA ASN A 108 19.90 4.11 -8.90
C ASN A 108 18.78 5.14 -9.17
N PRO A 109 18.37 5.91 -8.14
CA PRO A 109 17.26 6.86 -8.30
C PRO A 109 17.59 8.06 -9.20
N MET A 110 18.86 8.25 -9.58
CA MET A 110 19.26 9.27 -10.55
C MET A 110 18.85 8.92 -11.98
N CYS A 111 18.73 7.62 -12.30
CA CYS A 111 18.43 7.08 -13.63
C CYS A 111 17.04 6.46 -13.72
N ALA A 112 16.48 6.02 -12.58
CA ALA A 112 15.16 5.39 -12.54
C ALA A 112 14.06 6.35 -13.00
N THR A 113 13.12 5.85 -13.81
CA THR A 113 12.05 6.64 -14.41
C THR A 113 10.67 6.12 -14.05
N SER A 114 9.71 7.01 -13.89
CA SER A 114 8.30 6.71 -13.67
C SER A 114 7.51 6.46 -14.97
N TYR A 115 8.17 6.20 -16.09
CA TYR A 115 7.55 6.07 -17.42
C TYR A 115 6.41 5.03 -17.45
N GLY A 116 6.62 3.84 -16.88
CA GLY A 116 5.61 2.78 -16.85
C GLY A 116 4.33 3.14 -16.08
N VAL A 117 4.40 4.08 -15.14
CA VAL A 117 3.18 4.60 -14.48
C VAL A 117 2.29 5.33 -15.50
N GLY A 118 2.88 6.11 -16.40
CA GLY A 118 2.13 6.75 -17.49
C GLY A 118 1.52 5.74 -18.46
N GLU A 119 2.19 4.60 -18.71
CA GLU A 119 1.64 3.50 -19.52
C GLU A 119 0.41 2.88 -18.85
N LEU A 120 0.44 2.64 -17.52
CA LEU A 120 -0.72 2.15 -16.76
C LEU A 120 -1.90 3.13 -16.82
N LEU A 121 -1.65 4.42 -16.60
CA LEU A 121 -2.70 5.45 -16.67
C LEU A 121 -3.31 5.51 -18.08
N ALA A 122 -2.49 5.44 -19.13
CA ALA A 122 -2.96 5.47 -20.51
C ALA A 122 -3.80 4.22 -20.87
N ASP A 123 -3.44 3.04 -20.36
CA ASP A 123 -4.21 1.81 -20.54
C ASP A 123 -5.56 1.89 -19.80
N ALA A 124 -5.56 2.34 -18.55
CA ALA A 124 -6.79 2.52 -17.76
C ALA A 124 -7.77 3.48 -18.45
N LEU A 125 -7.27 4.60 -18.99
CA LEU A 125 -8.09 5.53 -19.77
C LEU A 125 -8.70 4.87 -21.01
N ARG A 126 -7.91 4.12 -21.78
CA ARG A 126 -8.39 3.41 -22.98
C ARG A 126 -9.48 2.39 -22.67
N ARG A 127 -9.47 1.84 -21.45
CA ARG A 127 -10.51 0.92 -20.95
C ARG A 127 -11.70 1.63 -20.31
N GLY A 128 -11.73 2.97 -20.35
CA GLY A 128 -12.87 3.77 -19.90
C GLY A 128 -12.87 4.12 -18.42
N ALA A 129 -11.74 4.05 -17.73
CA ALA A 129 -11.65 4.52 -16.35
C ALA A 129 -11.93 6.03 -16.28
N GLN A 130 -12.83 6.42 -15.37
CA GLN A 130 -13.17 7.81 -15.04
C GLN A 130 -12.70 8.18 -13.63
N HIS A 131 -12.46 7.19 -12.79
CA HIS A 131 -11.90 7.33 -11.46
C HIS A 131 -10.64 6.48 -11.35
N MET A 132 -9.56 7.06 -10.83
CA MET A 132 -8.30 6.35 -10.61
C MET A 132 -7.91 6.50 -9.15
N VAL A 133 -7.76 5.37 -8.46
CA VAL A 133 -7.16 5.31 -7.12
C VAL A 133 -5.73 4.83 -7.30
N VAL A 134 -4.76 5.69 -7.00
CA VAL A 134 -3.35 5.43 -7.30
C VAL A 134 -2.55 5.27 -6.01
N GLY A 135 -2.09 4.05 -5.75
CA GLY A 135 -1.23 3.74 -4.61
C GLY A 135 0.23 4.11 -4.88
N LEU A 136 0.81 4.91 -3.99
CA LEU A 136 2.14 5.49 -4.17
C LEU A 136 3.27 4.75 -3.45
N GLY A 137 2.99 3.62 -2.80
CA GLY A 137 3.99 2.86 -2.03
C GLY A 137 5.01 2.14 -2.91
N GLY A 138 6.17 1.79 -2.34
CA GLY A 138 7.09 0.77 -2.89
C GLY A 138 7.90 1.13 -4.14
N THR A 139 8.02 2.41 -4.54
CA THR A 139 8.68 2.81 -5.80
C THR A 139 10.19 2.90 -5.75
N ALA A 140 10.86 2.64 -6.89
CA ALA A 140 12.30 2.81 -7.10
C ALA A 140 12.68 4.20 -7.63
N THR A 141 11.72 5.02 -8.05
CA THR A 141 11.96 6.27 -8.79
C THR A 141 12.11 7.49 -7.89
N SER A 142 12.83 8.52 -8.38
CA SER A 142 12.95 9.86 -7.78
C SER A 142 13.03 10.93 -8.90
N ASP A 143 12.20 10.77 -9.93
CA ASP A 143 12.15 11.64 -11.10
C ASP A 143 11.01 12.67 -11.07
N CYS A 144 10.35 12.83 -9.91
CA CYS A 144 9.21 13.73 -9.70
C CYS A 144 8.03 13.50 -10.67
N GLY A 145 7.89 12.27 -11.20
CA GLY A 145 6.83 11.95 -12.16
C GLY A 145 7.10 12.41 -13.59
N ILE A 146 8.29 12.93 -13.89
CA ILE A 146 8.64 13.41 -15.25
C ILE A 146 8.51 12.28 -16.28
N GLY A 147 8.94 11.06 -15.94
CA GLY A 147 8.78 9.90 -16.82
C GLY A 147 7.32 9.61 -17.13
N MET A 148 6.45 9.63 -16.13
CA MET A 148 4.99 9.46 -16.28
C MET A 148 4.39 10.50 -17.23
N LEU A 149 4.69 11.78 -17.01
CA LEU A 149 4.20 12.86 -17.87
C LEU A 149 4.68 12.70 -19.32
N ARG A 150 5.96 12.32 -19.49
CA ARG A 150 6.53 12.02 -20.82
C ARG A 150 5.82 10.86 -21.51
N ALA A 151 5.54 9.78 -20.79
CA ALA A 151 4.81 8.63 -21.34
C ALA A 151 3.40 9.03 -21.82
N LEU A 152 2.68 9.84 -21.04
CA LEU A 152 1.35 10.32 -21.43
C LEU A 152 1.38 11.17 -22.68
N VAL A 153 2.36 12.08 -22.83
CA VAL A 153 2.54 12.85 -24.06
C VAL A 153 2.82 11.93 -25.25
N GLN A 154 3.67 10.93 -25.09
CA GLN A 154 4.03 10.02 -26.18
C GLN A 154 2.90 9.05 -26.57
N LEU A 155 2.07 8.63 -25.62
CA LEU A 155 1.05 7.61 -25.86
C LEU A 155 -0.34 8.17 -26.22
N LEU A 156 -0.63 9.39 -25.75
CA LEU A 156 -1.93 10.04 -25.89
C LEU A 156 -1.87 11.34 -26.68
N GLY A 157 -0.69 11.95 -26.79
CA GLY A 157 -0.46 13.20 -27.49
C GLY A 157 -0.51 13.05 -29.00
N LYS A 158 -0.79 14.15 -29.69
CA LYS A 158 -0.59 14.33 -31.13
C LYS A 158 0.81 14.90 -31.35
N ARG A 159 1.21 15.00 -32.63
CA ARG A 159 2.50 15.60 -32.98
C ARG A 159 2.62 17.02 -32.42
N ASP A 160 3.74 17.30 -31.79
CA ASP A 160 4.11 18.62 -31.21
C ASP A 160 3.15 19.10 -30.09
N GLU A 161 2.37 18.21 -29.47
CA GLU A 161 1.43 18.54 -28.42
C GLU A 161 2.14 18.58 -27.05
N HIS A 162 1.80 19.60 -26.24
CA HIS A 162 2.29 19.77 -24.88
C HIS A 162 1.45 18.99 -23.87
N ILE A 163 2.00 18.76 -22.67
CA ILE A 163 1.34 17.99 -21.61
C ILE A 163 -0.04 18.58 -21.24
N ASP A 164 -0.20 19.89 -21.21
CA ASP A 164 -1.47 20.54 -20.86
C ASP A 164 -2.60 20.19 -21.82
N GLU A 165 -2.31 20.13 -23.12
CA GLU A 165 -3.27 19.78 -24.13
C GLU A 165 -3.70 18.31 -24.00
N VAL A 166 -2.73 17.43 -23.68
CA VAL A 166 -3.00 16.02 -23.38
C VAL A 166 -3.88 15.89 -22.14
N LEU A 167 -3.54 16.60 -21.05
CA LEU A 167 -4.29 16.56 -19.80
C LEU A 167 -5.70 17.12 -19.99
N ASN A 168 -5.86 18.25 -20.63
CA ASN A 168 -7.15 18.87 -20.90
C ASN A 168 -8.05 17.97 -21.77
N ARG A 169 -7.47 17.25 -22.73
CA ARG A 169 -8.23 16.37 -23.62
C ARG A 169 -8.64 15.06 -22.95
N HIS A 170 -7.75 14.46 -22.15
CA HIS A 170 -7.93 13.10 -21.67
C HIS A 170 -8.26 13.00 -20.18
N PHE A 171 -7.85 13.97 -19.35
CA PHE A 171 -7.95 13.91 -17.90
C PHE A 171 -8.88 14.94 -17.27
N HIS A 172 -9.46 15.87 -18.02
CA HIS A 172 -10.28 16.95 -17.46
C HIS A 172 -11.51 16.43 -16.69
N ASN A 173 -12.04 15.27 -17.07
CA ASN A 173 -13.19 14.60 -16.42
C ASN A 173 -12.76 13.39 -15.60
N ILE A 174 -11.47 13.19 -15.38
CA ILE A 174 -10.94 12.07 -14.60
C ILE A 174 -10.69 12.54 -13.18
N THR A 175 -11.22 11.80 -12.21
CA THR A 175 -10.90 12.02 -10.80
C THR A 175 -9.76 11.09 -10.39
N ILE A 176 -8.69 11.68 -9.82
CA ILE A 176 -7.56 10.91 -9.30
C ILE A 176 -7.47 11.07 -7.78
N THR A 177 -7.49 9.96 -7.08
CA THR A 177 -7.26 9.88 -5.63
C THR A 177 -5.96 9.14 -5.36
N LEU A 178 -5.03 9.76 -4.67
CA LEU A 178 -3.78 9.14 -4.27
C LEU A 178 -3.98 8.40 -2.96
N ALA A 179 -3.68 7.12 -2.97
CA ALA A 179 -3.73 6.25 -1.80
C ALA A 179 -2.34 6.20 -1.15
N ALA A 180 -2.12 7.05 -0.14
CA ALA A 180 -0.86 7.09 0.60
C ALA A 180 -1.04 7.81 1.94
N ASP A 181 -0.24 7.41 2.93
CA ASP A 181 -0.21 8.01 4.29
C ASP A 181 1.07 8.84 4.52
N VAL A 182 1.70 9.32 3.44
CA VAL A 182 2.93 10.11 3.46
C VAL A 182 2.61 11.59 3.56
N THR A 183 3.26 12.30 4.49
CA THR A 183 3.10 13.75 4.67
C THR A 183 4.29 14.57 4.17
N ALA A 184 5.37 13.90 3.72
CA ALA A 184 6.58 14.55 3.26
C ALA A 184 6.30 15.51 2.08
N PRO A 185 6.80 16.76 2.11
CA PRO A 185 6.76 17.68 0.98
C PRO A 185 7.71 17.19 -0.13
N LEU A 186 7.65 17.81 -1.31
CA LEU A 186 8.56 17.45 -2.40
C LEU A 186 10.01 17.76 -2.05
N CYS A 187 10.28 18.95 -1.51
CA CYS A 187 11.61 19.49 -1.26
C CYS A 187 11.83 19.82 0.22
N GLY A 188 13.10 20.02 0.58
CA GLY A 188 13.51 20.41 1.93
C GLY A 188 14.07 19.24 2.76
N PRO A 189 14.47 19.49 4.01
CA PRO A 189 15.13 18.49 4.87
C PRO A 189 14.31 17.22 5.11
N THR A 190 12.99 17.33 5.05
CA THR A 190 12.03 16.21 5.17
C THR A 190 11.37 15.87 3.84
N GLY A 191 11.93 16.39 2.73
CA GLY A 191 11.42 16.17 1.38
C GLY A 191 11.75 14.79 0.80
N ALA A 192 11.28 14.56 -0.42
CA ALA A 192 11.38 13.29 -1.12
C ALA A 192 12.80 12.71 -1.17
N ALA A 193 13.81 13.56 -1.48
CA ALA A 193 15.19 13.11 -1.64
C ALA A 193 15.78 12.61 -0.31
N TYR A 194 15.67 13.40 0.74
CA TYR A 194 16.30 13.09 2.02
C TYR A 194 15.56 12.02 2.82
N THR A 195 14.24 11.88 2.60
CA THR A 195 13.43 10.89 3.34
C THR A 195 13.45 9.51 2.69
N PHE A 196 13.45 9.45 1.35
CA PHE A 196 13.16 8.18 0.66
C PHE A 196 14.23 7.70 -0.33
N ALA A 197 15.19 8.55 -0.76
CA ALA A 197 16.06 8.15 -1.86
C ALA A 197 17.16 7.15 -1.45
N GLU A 198 17.58 7.12 -0.19
CA GLU A 198 18.61 6.19 0.29
C GLU A 198 18.19 4.73 0.11
N GLN A 199 16.96 4.36 0.51
CA GLN A 199 16.43 3.01 0.30
C GLN A 199 16.31 2.59 -1.17
N LYS A 200 16.34 3.58 -2.09
CA LYS A 200 16.32 3.38 -3.54
C LYS A 200 17.72 3.32 -4.15
N GLY A 201 18.76 3.26 -3.33
CA GLY A 201 20.15 3.18 -3.75
C GLY A 201 20.86 4.54 -3.91
N ALA A 202 20.30 5.63 -3.37
CA ALA A 202 21.00 6.90 -3.41
C ALA A 202 22.20 6.92 -2.46
N THR A 203 23.34 7.37 -2.98
CA THR A 203 24.49 7.71 -2.13
C THR A 203 24.32 9.10 -1.49
N PRO A 204 25.02 9.43 -0.41
CA PRO A 204 24.96 10.77 0.19
C PRO A 204 25.23 11.92 -0.79
N THR A 205 26.06 11.69 -1.81
CA THR A 205 26.36 12.69 -2.85
C THR A 205 25.27 12.88 -3.87
N MET A 206 24.35 11.90 -4.03
CA MET A 206 23.20 12.00 -4.92
C MET A 206 22.05 12.79 -4.30
N LEU A 207 21.89 12.79 -2.96
CA LEU A 207 20.76 13.44 -2.28
C LEU A 207 20.63 14.93 -2.63
N PRO A 208 21.68 15.76 -2.56
CA PRO A 208 21.57 17.16 -2.97
C PRO A 208 21.24 17.34 -4.45
N GLN A 209 21.67 16.41 -5.31
CA GLN A 209 21.39 16.48 -6.75
C GLN A 209 19.90 16.16 -7.03
N LEU A 210 19.34 15.14 -6.35
CA LEU A 210 17.93 14.81 -6.43
C LEU A 210 17.07 15.95 -5.90
N GLU A 211 17.43 16.52 -4.77
CA GLU A 211 16.75 17.69 -4.19
C GLU A 211 16.76 18.88 -5.18
N GLN A 212 17.91 19.16 -5.79
CA GLN A 212 18.02 20.26 -6.76
C GLN A 212 17.18 20.01 -8.02
N ARG A 213 17.12 18.77 -8.52
CA ARG A 213 16.25 18.37 -9.65
C ARG A 213 14.78 18.59 -9.30
N ALA A 214 14.35 18.13 -8.14
CA ALA A 214 12.98 18.28 -7.65
C ALA A 214 12.61 19.77 -7.53
N ARG A 215 13.47 20.57 -6.93
CA ARG A 215 13.27 22.01 -6.77
C ARG A 215 13.13 22.72 -8.12
N ARG A 216 14.03 22.45 -9.07
CA ARG A 216 13.98 23.05 -10.42
C ARG A 216 12.70 22.67 -11.16
N PHE A 217 12.26 21.42 -11.03
CA PHE A 217 11.02 20.95 -11.63
C PHE A 217 9.81 21.65 -11.00
N ALA A 218 9.76 21.75 -9.67
CA ALA A 218 8.69 22.45 -8.95
C ALA A 218 8.63 23.94 -9.36
N GLU A 219 9.76 24.64 -9.39
CA GLU A 219 9.84 26.05 -9.81
C GLU A 219 9.38 26.26 -11.27
N ALA A 220 9.73 25.35 -12.17
CA ALA A 220 9.27 25.41 -13.55
C ALA A 220 7.76 25.19 -13.66
N SER A 221 7.24 24.19 -12.97
CA SER A 221 5.81 23.89 -12.93
C SER A 221 5.00 25.01 -12.27
N ALA A 222 5.50 25.58 -11.15
CA ALA A 222 4.84 26.69 -10.48
C ALA A 222 4.75 27.94 -11.37
N ARG A 223 5.82 28.27 -12.11
CA ARG A 223 5.78 29.37 -13.09
C ARG A 223 4.78 29.12 -14.21
N HIS A 224 4.67 27.88 -14.65
CA HIS A 224 3.77 27.50 -15.73
C HIS A 224 2.29 27.55 -15.32
N PHE A 225 1.94 26.99 -14.17
CA PHE A 225 0.56 26.92 -13.70
C PHE A 225 0.10 28.14 -12.88
N GLY A 226 1.02 28.97 -12.39
CA GLY A 226 0.71 30.10 -11.51
C GLY A 226 0.42 29.72 -10.04
N PHE A 227 0.60 28.46 -9.67
CA PHE A 227 0.49 27.93 -8.30
C PHE A 227 1.50 26.83 -8.06
N ASP A 228 1.78 26.52 -6.80
CA ASP A 228 2.76 25.50 -6.37
C ASP A 228 2.19 24.58 -5.29
N ARG A 229 2.26 23.29 -5.53
CA ARG A 229 1.86 22.23 -4.60
C ARG A 229 3.04 21.45 -4.03
N SER A 230 4.26 21.92 -4.20
CA SER A 230 5.46 21.23 -3.70
C SER A 230 5.52 21.11 -2.18
N GLY A 231 4.84 22.02 -1.47
CA GLY A 231 4.72 22.01 -0.02
C GLY A 231 3.56 21.16 0.51
N ASP A 232 2.67 20.66 -0.35
CA ASP A 232 1.51 19.90 0.08
C ASP A 232 1.91 18.55 0.70
N ASN A 233 1.11 18.09 1.66
CA ASN A 233 1.30 16.76 2.25
C ASN A 233 1.29 15.69 1.16
N GLY A 234 2.34 14.86 1.14
CA GLY A 234 2.50 13.77 0.21
C GLY A 234 3.04 14.15 -1.17
N ALA A 235 3.37 15.42 -1.42
CA ALA A 235 4.05 15.82 -2.64
C ALA A 235 5.38 15.06 -2.86
N GLY A 236 6.08 14.70 -1.75
CA GLY A 236 7.30 13.89 -1.78
C GLY A 236 7.08 12.38 -1.96
N ALA A 237 5.84 11.90 -1.87
CA ALA A 237 5.55 10.47 -2.00
C ALA A 237 6.03 9.92 -3.34
N ALA A 238 6.49 8.67 -3.33
CA ALA A 238 6.95 7.96 -4.53
C ALA A 238 8.04 8.74 -5.31
N GLY A 239 8.95 9.43 -4.60
CA GLY A 239 10.03 10.20 -5.22
C GLY A 239 9.54 11.40 -6.04
N GLY A 240 8.45 12.02 -5.59
CA GLY A 240 7.83 13.18 -6.20
C GLY A 240 6.74 12.87 -7.23
N LEU A 241 6.36 11.60 -7.44
CA LEU A 241 5.14 11.25 -8.19
C LEU A 241 3.91 11.92 -7.57
N GLY A 242 3.83 11.96 -6.22
CA GLY A 242 2.77 12.67 -5.50
C GLY A 242 2.64 14.12 -5.97
N TYR A 243 3.75 14.84 -6.08
CA TYR A 243 3.76 16.20 -6.61
C TYR A 243 3.21 16.28 -8.03
N ALA A 244 3.65 15.41 -8.93
CA ALA A 244 3.16 15.43 -10.31
C ALA A 244 1.64 15.25 -10.36
N PHE A 245 1.10 14.31 -9.60
CA PHE A 245 -0.35 14.11 -9.54
C PHE A 245 -1.09 15.32 -8.93
N LEU A 246 -0.58 15.89 -7.85
CA LEU A 246 -1.19 17.06 -7.20
C LEU A 246 -1.15 18.29 -8.12
N GLN A 247 0.00 18.56 -8.74
CA GLN A 247 0.26 19.77 -9.52
C GLN A 247 -0.40 19.73 -10.89
N TYR A 248 -0.31 18.60 -11.61
CA TYR A 248 -0.71 18.48 -13.01
C TYR A 248 -2.14 17.93 -13.18
N PHE A 249 -2.63 17.12 -12.24
CA PHE A 249 -3.94 16.48 -12.38
C PHE A 249 -4.96 16.98 -11.34
N GLY A 250 -4.55 17.83 -10.41
CA GLY A 250 -5.43 18.26 -9.33
C GLY A 250 -5.88 17.11 -8.42
N ALA A 251 -5.07 16.06 -8.32
CA ALA A 251 -5.39 14.89 -7.50
C ALA A 251 -5.61 15.25 -6.03
N SER A 252 -6.42 14.46 -5.34
CA SER A 252 -6.60 14.50 -3.89
C SER A 252 -5.84 13.35 -3.23
N MET A 253 -5.43 13.52 -1.96
CA MET A 253 -4.77 12.45 -1.22
C MET A 253 -5.67 11.92 -0.11
N ARG A 254 -5.71 10.60 0.03
CA ARG A 254 -6.44 9.89 1.08
C ARG A 254 -5.63 8.69 1.58
N SER A 255 -5.92 8.24 2.79
CA SER A 255 -5.35 7.00 3.29
C SER A 255 -5.78 5.81 2.44
N GLY A 256 -4.81 4.99 2.00
CA GLY A 256 -5.10 3.76 1.25
C GLY A 256 -5.90 2.76 2.06
N ALA A 257 -5.57 2.62 3.35
CA ALA A 257 -6.28 1.76 4.27
C ALA A 257 -7.75 2.19 4.45
N GLU A 258 -8.02 3.50 4.63
CA GLU A 258 -9.39 4.02 4.76
C GLU A 258 -10.21 3.79 3.49
N LEU A 259 -9.62 4.05 2.31
CA LEU A 259 -10.28 3.78 1.03
C LEU A 259 -10.69 2.31 0.88
N LEU A 260 -9.81 1.40 1.28
CA LEU A 260 -10.07 -0.03 1.21
C LEU A 260 -11.14 -0.46 2.23
N MET A 261 -11.07 0.05 3.47
CA MET A 261 -12.09 -0.20 4.51
C MET A 261 -13.47 0.27 4.08
N GLU A 262 -13.57 1.45 3.43
CA GLU A 262 -14.82 1.94 2.84
C GLU A 262 -15.36 0.98 1.77
N CYS A 263 -14.52 0.55 0.82
CA CYS A 263 -14.91 -0.41 -0.22
C CYS A 263 -15.39 -1.74 0.37
N GLN A 264 -14.79 -2.19 1.45
CA GLN A 264 -15.16 -3.43 2.17
C GLN A 264 -16.37 -3.25 3.09
N GLN A 265 -16.88 -2.04 3.28
CA GLN A 265 -17.92 -1.72 4.26
C GLN A 265 -17.53 -2.18 5.69
N MET A 266 -16.27 -1.95 6.08
CA MET A 266 -15.65 -2.47 7.29
C MET A 266 -16.50 -2.20 8.55
N ASP A 267 -16.99 -0.98 8.73
CA ASP A 267 -17.78 -0.61 9.92
C ASP A 267 -19.08 -1.41 10.02
N ARG A 268 -19.72 -1.73 8.88
CA ARG A 268 -20.92 -2.58 8.85
C ARG A 268 -20.59 -4.01 9.24
N LEU A 269 -19.46 -4.53 8.81
CA LEU A 269 -19.02 -5.88 9.17
C LEU A 269 -18.63 -5.95 10.66
N LEU A 270 -17.91 -4.95 11.14
CA LEU A 270 -17.52 -4.85 12.57
C LEU A 270 -18.74 -4.79 13.49
N ALA A 271 -19.82 -4.12 13.09
CA ALA A 271 -21.04 -4.03 13.92
C ALA A 271 -21.64 -5.39 14.30
N THR A 272 -21.28 -6.47 13.62
CA THR A 272 -21.76 -7.83 13.88
C THR A 272 -20.64 -8.81 14.26
N ALA A 273 -19.41 -8.33 14.38
CA ALA A 273 -18.26 -9.16 14.70
C ALA A 273 -18.01 -9.27 16.20
N ASP A 274 -17.61 -10.45 16.66
CA ASP A 274 -17.13 -10.67 18.03
C ASP A 274 -15.64 -10.30 18.14
N TRP A 275 -14.89 -10.56 17.09
CA TRP A 275 -13.46 -10.32 17.03
C TRP A 275 -13.01 -9.79 15.67
N LEU A 276 -12.04 -8.88 15.72
CA LEU A 276 -11.18 -8.51 14.61
C LEU A 276 -9.78 -9.09 14.86
N VAL A 277 -9.28 -9.90 13.92
CA VAL A 277 -7.91 -10.40 13.94
C VAL A 277 -7.15 -9.67 12.84
N THR A 278 -6.13 -8.91 13.22
CA THR A 278 -5.25 -8.20 12.29
C THR A 278 -3.79 -8.62 12.52
N GLY A 279 -2.90 -8.18 11.66
CA GLY A 279 -1.47 -8.49 11.78
C GLY A 279 -0.61 -7.77 10.74
N GLU A 280 0.68 -7.83 10.98
CA GLU A 280 1.74 -7.31 10.11
C GLU A 280 3.06 -8.06 10.38
N GLY A 281 4.10 -7.86 9.57
CA GLY A 281 5.40 -8.52 9.77
C GLY A 281 6.04 -8.20 11.12
N LYS A 282 5.99 -6.94 11.57
CA LYS A 282 6.54 -6.51 12.87
C LYS A 282 5.68 -5.42 13.47
N SER A 283 5.20 -5.67 14.70
CA SER A 283 4.44 -4.71 15.51
C SER A 283 5.28 -4.17 16.66
N ASP A 284 5.36 -2.85 16.71
CA ASP A 284 6.08 -2.08 17.72
C ASP A 284 5.39 -0.70 17.90
N ARG A 285 6.09 0.26 18.53
CA ARG A 285 5.58 1.63 18.70
C ARG A 285 5.24 2.32 17.38
N GLN A 286 5.91 1.97 16.28
CA GLN A 286 5.59 2.53 14.95
C GLN A 286 4.21 2.09 14.45
N THR A 287 3.72 0.92 14.87
CA THR A 287 2.35 0.49 14.60
C THR A 287 1.34 1.54 15.07
N LEU A 288 1.55 2.12 16.26
CA LEU A 288 0.68 3.16 16.84
C LEU A 288 0.81 4.52 16.16
N MET A 289 1.79 4.71 15.28
CA MET A 289 1.97 5.95 14.50
C MET A 289 1.06 6.01 13.26
N GLY A 290 0.03 5.16 13.19
CA GLY A 290 -0.98 5.19 12.14
C GLY A 290 -0.86 4.12 11.08
N LYS A 291 -0.07 3.06 11.33
CA LYS A 291 -0.06 1.88 10.45
C LYS A 291 -1.41 1.18 10.46
N LEU A 292 -1.62 0.32 9.47
CA LEU A 292 -2.88 -0.36 9.22
C LEU A 292 -3.49 -1.06 10.46
N PRO A 293 -2.77 -1.87 11.24
CA PRO A 293 -3.37 -2.52 12.41
C PRO A 293 -3.94 -1.53 13.45
N TYR A 294 -3.30 -0.37 13.61
CA TYR A 294 -3.80 0.66 14.52
C TYR A 294 -5.04 1.40 13.98
N ARG A 295 -5.15 1.59 12.67
CA ARG A 295 -6.36 2.15 12.05
C ARG A 295 -7.54 1.21 12.24
N LEU A 296 -7.35 -0.07 11.94
CA LEU A 296 -8.35 -1.12 12.18
C LEU A 296 -8.77 -1.20 13.64
N LEU A 297 -7.82 -1.08 14.58
CA LEU A 297 -8.12 -1.01 16.01
C LEU A 297 -9.08 0.15 16.33
N LYS A 298 -8.86 1.33 15.76
CA LYS A 298 -9.74 2.49 16.01
C LYS A 298 -11.17 2.24 15.54
N HIS A 299 -11.36 1.67 14.36
CA HIS A 299 -12.69 1.29 13.84
C HIS A 299 -13.35 0.23 14.74
N ALA A 300 -12.60 -0.81 15.13
CA ALA A 300 -13.10 -1.86 15.99
C ALA A 300 -13.53 -1.34 17.37
N LEU A 301 -12.76 -0.45 17.98
CA LEU A 301 -13.09 0.16 19.28
C LEU A 301 -14.38 1.01 19.24
N GLN A 302 -14.66 1.67 18.11
CA GLN A 302 -15.90 2.43 17.92
C GLN A 302 -17.13 1.51 17.89
N GLN A 303 -16.96 0.26 17.50
CA GLN A 303 -17.99 -0.78 17.45
C GLN A 303 -17.94 -1.73 18.67
N ASN A 304 -17.09 -1.47 19.66
CA ASN A 304 -16.85 -2.34 20.83
C ASN A 304 -16.38 -3.76 20.47
N VAL A 305 -15.68 -3.94 19.34
CA VAL A 305 -15.13 -5.22 18.88
C VAL A 305 -13.76 -5.45 19.50
N LYS A 306 -13.51 -6.65 20.01
CA LYS A 306 -12.19 -7.06 20.52
C LYS A 306 -11.20 -7.24 19.38
N VAL A 307 -9.94 -6.82 19.58
CA VAL A 307 -8.91 -6.91 18.54
C VAL A 307 -7.74 -7.77 18.98
N ALA A 308 -7.45 -8.81 18.20
CA ALA A 308 -6.23 -9.59 18.29
C ALA A 308 -5.22 -9.15 17.23
N LEU A 309 -3.98 -8.91 17.65
CA LEU A 309 -2.85 -8.55 16.78
C LEU A 309 -1.88 -9.73 16.69
N LEU A 310 -1.82 -10.39 15.54
CA LEU A 310 -0.94 -11.49 15.23
C LEU A 310 0.17 -11.00 14.30
N SER A 311 1.40 -10.91 14.78
CA SER A 311 2.51 -10.34 14.02
C SER A 311 3.66 -11.34 13.89
N GLY A 312 4.49 -11.19 12.86
CA GLY A 312 5.73 -11.98 12.77
C GLY A 312 6.57 -11.79 14.03
N GLN A 313 6.80 -10.54 14.41
CA GLN A 313 7.45 -10.18 15.67
C GLN A 313 6.61 -9.11 16.39
N THR A 314 6.59 -9.16 17.70
CA THR A 314 5.91 -8.18 18.55
C THR A 314 6.88 -7.68 19.63
N THR A 315 7.06 -6.37 19.70
CA THR A 315 7.82 -5.69 20.73
C THR A 315 6.95 -4.60 21.37
N GLU A 316 7.39 -4.02 22.48
CA GLU A 316 6.65 -2.95 23.21
C GLU A 316 5.19 -3.32 23.53
N VAL A 317 4.98 -4.55 23.99
CA VAL A 317 3.68 -5.15 24.27
C VAL A 317 2.78 -4.27 25.14
N GLU A 318 3.34 -3.63 26.16
CA GLU A 318 2.55 -2.78 27.08
C GLU A 318 1.97 -1.55 26.38
N ALA A 319 2.72 -0.93 25.44
CA ALA A 319 2.22 0.20 24.67
C ALA A 319 1.08 -0.21 23.73
N LEU A 320 1.20 -1.36 23.09
CA LEU A 320 0.18 -1.92 22.20
C LEU A 320 -1.11 -2.27 22.98
N LYS A 321 -0.99 -2.88 24.16
CA LYS A 321 -2.13 -3.16 25.04
C LYS A 321 -2.81 -1.89 25.53
N ALA A 322 -2.01 -0.91 25.94
CA ALA A 322 -2.53 0.39 26.39
C ALA A 322 -3.28 1.14 25.28
N ALA A 323 -2.94 0.90 24.00
CA ALA A 323 -3.66 1.45 22.86
C ALA A 323 -5.02 0.78 22.62
N GLY A 324 -5.29 -0.42 23.19
CA GLY A 324 -6.59 -1.10 23.11
C GLY A 324 -6.55 -2.47 22.45
N PHE A 325 -5.41 -2.98 21.98
CA PHE A 325 -5.33 -4.37 21.50
C PHE A 325 -5.62 -5.33 22.65
N THR A 326 -6.61 -6.19 22.46
CA THR A 326 -7.05 -7.16 23.49
C THR A 326 -6.04 -8.28 23.67
N ASP A 327 -5.58 -8.84 22.55
CA ASP A 327 -4.60 -9.91 22.55
C ASP A 327 -3.46 -9.61 21.55
N LEU A 328 -2.23 -10.02 21.92
CA LEU A 328 -1.02 -9.83 21.14
C LEU A 328 -0.25 -11.15 21.06
N LEU A 329 0.03 -11.62 19.84
CA LEU A 329 0.80 -12.86 19.64
C LEU A 329 1.89 -12.66 18.59
N ALA A 330 3.12 -13.06 18.93
CA ALA A 330 4.20 -13.23 17.98
C ALA A 330 4.09 -14.62 17.33
N ALA A 331 4.10 -14.64 16.00
CA ALA A 331 4.02 -15.88 15.23
C ALA A 331 5.38 -16.55 15.08
N THR A 332 6.45 -15.76 14.92
CA THR A 332 7.81 -16.28 14.70
C THR A 332 8.41 -16.83 16.00
N PRO A 333 8.77 -18.10 16.06
CA PRO A 333 9.53 -18.66 17.19
C PRO A 333 10.89 -17.98 17.34
N SER A 334 11.31 -17.76 18.58
CA SER A 334 12.57 -17.06 18.90
C SER A 334 13.85 -17.77 18.42
N GLN A 335 13.75 -19.07 18.10
CA GLN A 335 14.86 -19.88 17.64
C GLN A 335 15.16 -19.73 16.15
N LEU A 336 14.21 -19.20 15.36
CA LEU A 336 14.39 -19.02 13.91
C LEU A 336 15.21 -17.76 13.62
N SER A 337 16.14 -17.89 12.68
CA SER A 337 16.79 -16.73 12.08
C SER A 337 15.77 -15.91 11.26
N LEU A 338 16.08 -14.63 11.02
CA LEU A 338 15.23 -13.78 10.19
C LEU A 338 15.05 -14.34 8.78
N VAL A 339 16.12 -14.90 8.18
CA VAL A 339 16.07 -15.48 6.83
C VAL A 339 15.13 -16.68 6.76
N GLU A 340 15.17 -17.56 7.76
CA GLU A 340 14.25 -18.69 7.84
C GLU A 340 12.81 -18.24 8.09
N ALA A 341 12.62 -17.26 8.98
CA ALA A 341 11.31 -16.74 9.34
C ALA A 341 10.60 -16.04 8.18
N LEU A 342 11.35 -15.44 7.24
CA LEU A 342 10.81 -14.77 6.07
C LEU A 342 10.46 -15.73 4.92
N GLN A 343 10.84 -17.01 5.00
CA GLN A 343 10.41 -17.98 3.99
C GLN A 343 8.88 -18.16 4.03
N PRO A 344 8.17 -17.99 2.90
CA PRO A 344 6.71 -17.97 2.87
C PRO A 344 6.06 -19.18 3.55
N GLU A 345 6.54 -20.39 3.25
CA GLU A 345 5.98 -21.63 3.82
C GLU A 345 6.19 -21.70 5.34
N VAL A 346 7.34 -21.22 5.84
CA VAL A 346 7.63 -21.19 7.27
C VAL A 346 6.76 -20.16 7.98
N ALA A 347 6.63 -18.98 7.40
CA ALA A 347 5.80 -17.90 7.93
C ALA A 347 4.32 -18.29 7.99
N LYS A 348 3.80 -18.91 6.92
CA LYS A 348 2.42 -19.40 6.82
C LYS A 348 2.09 -20.41 7.92
N VAL A 349 2.95 -21.41 8.10
CA VAL A 349 2.79 -22.42 9.16
C VAL A 349 2.84 -21.79 10.55
N ASN A 350 3.77 -20.88 10.80
CA ASN A 350 3.91 -20.22 12.08
C ASN A 350 2.73 -19.30 12.39
N LEU A 351 2.21 -18.57 11.41
CA LEU A 351 1.05 -17.69 11.57
C LEU A 351 -0.22 -18.50 11.86
N SER A 352 -0.45 -19.61 11.15
CA SER A 352 -1.56 -20.53 11.41
C SER A 352 -1.49 -21.11 12.82
N LYS A 353 -0.30 -21.56 13.26
CA LYS A 353 -0.11 -22.05 14.64
C LYS A 353 -0.36 -20.96 15.70
N ALA A 354 0.02 -19.71 15.41
CA ALA A 354 -0.24 -18.59 16.31
C ALA A 354 -1.74 -18.29 16.41
N ALA A 355 -2.46 -18.28 15.30
CA ALA A 355 -3.91 -18.13 15.26
C ALA A 355 -4.64 -19.25 16.02
N LYS A 356 -4.21 -20.50 15.85
CA LYS A 356 -4.71 -21.66 16.60
C LYS A 356 -4.50 -21.50 18.11
N ARG A 357 -3.30 -21.11 18.56
CA ARG A 357 -3.02 -20.84 19.98
C ARG A 357 -3.88 -19.70 20.52
N TRP A 358 -4.02 -18.63 19.75
CA TRP A 358 -4.87 -17.50 20.12
C TRP A 358 -6.31 -17.97 20.36
N PHE A 359 -6.91 -18.66 19.40
CA PHE A 359 -8.29 -19.11 19.49
C PHE A 359 -8.51 -20.05 20.68
N ASN A 360 -7.61 -21.01 20.91
CA ASN A 360 -7.68 -21.92 22.07
C ASN A 360 -7.64 -21.17 23.41
N SER A 361 -6.89 -20.05 23.49
CA SER A 361 -6.87 -19.21 24.69
C SER A 361 -8.18 -18.49 24.96
N GLN A 362 -9.00 -18.23 23.93
CA GLN A 362 -10.31 -17.61 24.11
C GLN A 362 -11.35 -18.61 24.62
N THR A 363 -11.27 -19.86 24.17
CA THR A 363 -12.19 -20.92 24.60
C THR A 363 -11.98 -21.32 26.05
N THR A 364 -10.73 -21.25 26.54
CA THR A 364 -10.39 -21.57 27.93
C THR A 364 -10.83 -20.48 28.93
N LYS A 365 -10.98 -19.22 28.49
CA LYS A 365 -11.43 -18.08 29.34
C LYS A 365 -12.96 -18.07 29.55
N HIS A 366 -13.72 -18.86 28.81
CA HIS A 366 -15.18 -18.94 28.91
C HIS A 366 -15.67 -20.20 29.59
N LEU A 367 -14.77 -21.05 30.14
CA LEU A 367 -15.01 -22.13 31.07
C LEU A 367 -14.58 -21.69 32.47
#